data_89c8442cb1199495cb71526103a6292a
#
_entry.id   89c8442cb1199495cb71526103a6292a
#
_cell.length_a   1.000
_cell.length_b   1.000
_cell.length_c   1.000
_cell.angle_alpha   90.00
_cell.angle_beta   90.00
_cell.angle_gamma   90.00
#
_symmetry.space_group_name_H-M   'P 1'
#
loop_
_entity.id
_entity.type
_entity.pdbx_description
1 polymer ?
#
loop_
_entity_poly.entity_id
_entity_poly.type
_entity_poly.pdbx_seq_one_letter_code
_entity_poly.pdbx_strand_id
1 'polypeptide(L)'
;QPVLDDITNIFFSAIRNSNFDVEVAESFYDLAVGTACLMMMDGDVITPFRFKTVPLSELYLEKVGNGQYNSIYRKHNVIPMYAQKVWSDARVTKEMAEDENEQEFIEAVIQEKNVWKYYVCSRKDKSVVVERTLRYNPFIVFRWSVMPGEVYGRGPVLFALPDAKSLNKTKELILKNASMAVSGAWTCEDDGVTNPENVRIQPGAIIQVSSNGGSNRAPTLQALTSGARFDVGDMVLSDLRQSISNIMFANPLGPVDQPVKTATEIEYRQKQYADEVGAPFGRLETELIKPLVQTGLIILDGLGKIDISDFKVNEEQIAVDFASPLSITQNTEDVNKLIKFMEVINGVFGPQVAPFIVNMTVIPELATKMGIDLKNIRSAEEIEQMKQRAEQMIANQMQGGQDAVQ
;
A
#
# COMPACT_ATOMS: atom_id res chain seq x y z
N GLN A 1 5.43 -28.21 13.36
CA GLN A 1 6.28 -27.15 12.77
C GLN A 1 6.81 -27.48 11.37
N PRO A 2 7.50 -28.62 11.07
CA PRO A 2 8.06 -28.88 9.74
C PRO A 2 7.02 -28.85 8.61
N VAL A 3 5.81 -29.35 8.83
CA VAL A 3 4.73 -29.35 7.83
C VAL A 3 4.26 -27.93 7.51
N LEU A 4 4.18 -27.04 8.51
CA LEU A 4 3.81 -25.64 8.31
C LEU A 4 4.88 -24.87 7.54
N ASP A 5 6.15 -25.17 7.81
CA ASP A 5 7.28 -24.58 7.08
C ASP A 5 7.26 -25.00 5.60
N ASP A 6 6.95 -26.28 5.31
CA ASP A 6 6.85 -26.78 3.94
C ASP A 6 5.70 -26.10 3.18
N ILE A 7 4.54 -25.92 3.80
CA ILE A 7 3.42 -25.22 3.20
C ILE A 7 3.76 -23.75 2.94
N THR A 8 4.39 -23.10 3.89
CA THR A 8 4.85 -21.71 3.71
C THR A 8 5.78 -21.61 2.52
N ASN A 9 6.73 -22.55 2.37
CA ASN A 9 7.65 -22.59 1.24
C ASN A 9 6.92 -22.83 -0.09
N ILE A 10 5.94 -23.75 -0.11
CA ILE A 10 5.12 -24.04 -1.30
C ILE A 10 4.31 -22.80 -1.68
N PHE A 11 3.68 -22.15 -0.71
CA PHE A 11 2.88 -20.94 -0.94
C PHE A 11 3.73 -19.79 -1.51
N PHE A 12 4.87 -19.46 -0.88
CA PHE A 12 5.74 -18.40 -1.38
C PHE A 12 6.39 -18.74 -2.72
N SER A 13 6.69 -20.02 -2.98
CA SER A 13 7.14 -20.46 -4.29
C SER A 13 6.06 -20.27 -5.36
N ALA A 14 4.81 -20.57 -5.04
CA ALA A 14 3.67 -20.38 -5.94
C ALA A 14 3.43 -18.89 -6.23
N ILE A 15 3.54 -18.00 -5.22
CA ILE A 15 3.44 -16.53 -5.41
C ILE A 15 4.56 -16.03 -6.33
N ARG A 16 5.82 -16.42 -6.06
CA ARG A 16 6.99 -15.98 -6.87
C ARG A 16 6.93 -16.42 -8.32
N ASN A 17 6.30 -17.57 -8.58
CA ASN A 17 6.13 -18.08 -9.95
C ASN A 17 4.89 -17.53 -10.66
N SER A 18 4.11 -16.67 -10.01
CA SER A 18 2.91 -16.05 -10.55
C SER A 18 3.20 -14.63 -11.06
N ASN A 19 2.17 -13.98 -11.59
CA ASN A 19 2.20 -12.57 -11.99
C ASN A 19 1.84 -11.60 -10.84
N PHE A 20 1.95 -12.03 -9.58
CA PHE A 20 1.52 -11.25 -8.40
C PHE A 20 2.17 -9.87 -8.33
N ASP A 21 3.51 -9.81 -8.47
CA ASP A 21 4.26 -8.56 -8.28
C ASP A 21 3.83 -7.45 -9.24
N VAL A 22 3.53 -7.82 -10.49
CA VAL A 22 3.08 -6.86 -11.51
C VAL A 22 1.67 -6.38 -11.21
N GLU A 23 0.75 -7.30 -10.97
CA GLU A 23 -0.66 -6.98 -10.76
C GLU A 23 -0.88 -6.21 -9.45
N VAL A 24 -0.18 -6.57 -8.37
CA VAL A 24 -0.29 -5.84 -7.11
C VAL A 24 0.26 -4.41 -7.23
N ALA A 25 1.36 -4.24 -7.98
CA ALA A 25 1.92 -2.90 -8.22
C ALA A 25 0.93 -2.01 -8.99
N GLU A 26 0.23 -2.56 -9.98
CA GLU A 26 -0.83 -1.85 -10.70
C GLU A 26 -2.00 -1.49 -9.77
N SER A 27 -2.42 -2.40 -8.90
CA SER A 27 -3.52 -2.16 -7.96
C SER A 27 -3.21 -1.05 -6.93
N PHE A 28 -1.94 -0.79 -6.63
CA PHE A 28 -1.54 0.29 -5.72
C PHE A 28 -1.82 1.70 -6.26
N TYR A 29 -1.94 1.89 -7.58
CA TYR A 29 -2.40 3.17 -8.12
C TYR A 29 -3.83 3.49 -7.68
N ASP A 30 -4.72 2.49 -7.70
CA ASP A 30 -6.10 2.65 -7.22
C ASP A 30 -6.15 2.75 -5.68
N LEU A 31 -5.27 2.04 -4.96
CA LEU A 31 -5.13 2.16 -3.52
C LEU A 31 -4.73 3.58 -3.10
N ALA A 32 -3.87 4.24 -3.86
CA ALA A 32 -3.49 5.63 -3.61
C ALA A 32 -4.70 6.58 -3.71
N VAL A 33 -5.69 6.26 -4.54
CA VAL A 33 -7.00 6.95 -4.57
C VAL A 33 -7.87 6.54 -3.38
N GLY A 34 -7.86 5.23 -3.00
CA GLY A 34 -8.54 4.80 -1.78
C GLY A 34 -8.93 3.33 -1.72
N THR A 35 -9.32 2.73 -2.82
CA THR A 35 -9.79 1.34 -2.87
C THR A 35 -9.16 0.65 -4.05
N ALA A 36 -8.56 -0.50 -3.80
CA ALA A 36 -8.03 -1.37 -4.83
C ALA A 36 -8.71 -2.75 -4.78
N CYS A 37 -8.66 -3.45 -5.88
CA CYS A 37 -9.18 -4.80 -5.99
C CYS A 37 -8.23 -5.67 -6.80
N LEU A 38 -7.82 -6.78 -6.21
CA LEU A 38 -7.02 -7.80 -6.86
C LEU A 38 -7.89 -9.05 -7.03
N MET A 39 -8.03 -9.53 -8.26
CA MET A 39 -8.73 -10.78 -8.53
C MET A 39 -7.70 -11.91 -8.51
N MET A 40 -7.97 -12.95 -7.73
CA MET A 40 -7.14 -14.15 -7.61
C MET A 40 -7.94 -15.37 -8.07
N MET A 41 -7.44 -16.06 -9.05
CA MET A 41 -8.06 -17.24 -9.63
C MET A 41 -7.09 -18.42 -9.61
N ASP A 42 -7.67 -19.62 -9.66
CA ASP A 42 -6.93 -20.85 -9.90
C ASP A 42 -6.25 -20.83 -11.27
N GLY A 43 -4.99 -21.23 -11.28
CA GLY A 43 -4.18 -21.41 -12.47
C GLY A 43 -3.95 -22.88 -12.77
N ASP A 44 -2.81 -23.17 -13.37
CA ASP A 44 -2.39 -24.51 -13.71
C ASP A 44 -1.55 -25.14 -12.57
N VAL A 45 -1.25 -26.44 -12.68
CA VAL A 45 -0.38 -27.13 -11.70
C VAL A 45 1.02 -26.50 -11.59
N ILE A 46 1.53 -25.89 -12.66
CA ILE A 46 2.86 -25.24 -12.68
C ILE A 46 2.76 -23.84 -12.05
N THR A 47 1.75 -23.06 -12.44
CA THR A 47 1.46 -21.71 -11.95
C THR A 47 0.09 -21.73 -11.25
N PRO A 48 0.07 -22.07 -9.94
CA PRO A 48 -1.19 -22.30 -9.22
C PRO A 48 -2.04 -21.04 -9.10
N PHE A 49 -1.42 -19.87 -9.10
CA PHE A 49 -2.09 -18.60 -8.92
C PHE A 49 -2.05 -17.75 -10.18
N ARG A 50 -3.19 -17.17 -10.51
CA ARG A 50 -3.33 -16.18 -11.56
C ARG A 50 -3.99 -14.94 -10.97
N PHE A 51 -3.31 -13.82 -11.03
CA PHE A 51 -3.79 -12.54 -10.54
C PHE A 51 -4.23 -11.65 -11.67
N LYS A 52 -5.18 -10.76 -11.38
CA LYS A 52 -5.61 -9.70 -12.27
C LYS A 52 -6.06 -8.49 -11.47
N THR A 53 -5.48 -7.35 -11.75
CA THR A 53 -5.93 -6.07 -11.17
C THR A 53 -7.27 -5.68 -11.76
N VAL A 54 -8.21 -5.31 -10.90
CA VAL A 54 -9.53 -4.80 -11.28
C VAL A 54 -9.55 -3.31 -11.05
N PRO A 55 -9.60 -2.49 -12.11
CA PRO A 55 -9.64 -1.04 -11.98
C PRO A 55 -10.84 -0.57 -11.15
N LEU A 56 -10.63 0.45 -10.32
CA LEU A 56 -11.69 1.01 -9.46
C LEU A 56 -12.89 1.49 -10.28
N SER A 57 -12.68 1.93 -11.52
CA SER A 57 -13.74 2.35 -12.43
C SER A 57 -14.69 1.21 -12.86
N GLU A 58 -14.23 -0.04 -12.78
CA GLU A 58 -14.99 -1.23 -13.12
C GLU A 58 -15.63 -1.90 -11.90
N LEU A 59 -15.26 -1.47 -10.67
CA LEU A 59 -15.59 -2.13 -9.41
C LEU A 59 -16.81 -1.52 -8.73
N TYR A 60 -17.80 -2.34 -8.40
CA TYR A 60 -19.00 -1.97 -7.64
C TYR A 60 -19.17 -2.89 -6.44
N LEU A 61 -19.27 -2.29 -5.26
CA LEU A 61 -19.27 -2.99 -3.99
C LEU A 61 -20.62 -2.84 -3.27
N GLU A 62 -21.17 -3.93 -2.80
CA GLU A 62 -22.34 -3.94 -1.95
C GLU A 62 -21.97 -4.44 -0.55
N LYS A 63 -22.25 -3.63 0.47
CA LYS A 63 -21.89 -3.88 1.86
C LYS A 63 -23.10 -4.24 2.68
N VAL A 64 -23.02 -5.29 3.47
CA VAL A 64 -24.03 -5.64 4.47
C VAL A 64 -23.73 -4.91 5.79
N GLY A 65 -24.75 -4.75 6.63
CA GLY A 65 -24.68 -4.00 7.88
C GLY A 65 -23.58 -4.40 8.86
N ASN A 66 -23.02 -5.61 8.75
CA ASN A 66 -21.87 -6.09 9.56
C ASN A 66 -20.49 -5.62 9.04
N GLY A 67 -20.46 -4.84 7.96
CA GLY A 67 -19.22 -4.30 7.41
C GLY A 67 -18.52 -5.17 6.36
N GLN A 68 -18.99 -6.40 6.13
CA GLN A 68 -18.49 -7.30 5.09
C GLN A 68 -19.17 -7.03 3.74
N TYR A 69 -18.49 -7.38 2.65
CA TYR A 69 -19.06 -7.33 1.31
C TYR A 69 -19.91 -8.60 1.08
N ASN A 70 -21.18 -8.40 0.73
CA ASN A 70 -22.07 -9.48 0.33
C ASN A 70 -21.94 -9.79 -1.15
N SER A 71 -21.80 -8.75 -1.93
CA SER A 71 -21.73 -8.86 -3.38
C SER A 71 -20.68 -7.91 -3.93
N ILE A 72 -19.91 -8.39 -4.90
CA ILE A 72 -18.90 -7.62 -5.61
C ILE A 72 -19.18 -7.78 -7.09
N TYR A 73 -19.25 -6.64 -7.79
CA TYR A 73 -19.53 -6.63 -9.21
C TYR A 73 -18.39 -5.93 -9.94
N ARG A 74 -18.01 -6.50 -11.08
CA ARG A 74 -17.09 -5.90 -12.00
C ARG A 74 -17.79 -5.69 -13.35
N LYS A 75 -17.73 -4.48 -13.86
CA LYS A 75 -18.31 -4.10 -15.14
C LYS A 75 -17.20 -3.74 -16.10
N HIS A 76 -17.04 -4.51 -17.17
CA HIS A 76 -15.97 -4.29 -18.15
C HIS A 76 -16.40 -4.71 -19.57
N ASN A 77 -15.67 -4.25 -20.56
CA ASN A 77 -15.92 -4.55 -21.95
C ASN A 77 -15.07 -5.74 -22.40
N VAL A 78 -15.69 -6.68 -23.10
CA VAL A 78 -15.04 -7.83 -23.74
C VAL A 78 -15.62 -8.01 -25.13
N ILE A 79 -14.79 -8.39 -26.09
CA ILE A 79 -15.25 -8.82 -27.41
C ILE A 79 -15.82 -10.24 -27.26
N PRO A 80 -17.13 -10.47 -27.55
CA PRO A 80 -17.79 -11.74 -27.25
C PRO A 80 -17.15 -12.95 -27.93
N MET A 81 -16.57 -12.77 -29.12
CA MET A 81 -15.80 -13.80 -29.82
C MET A 81 -14.66 -14.37 -28.97
N TYR A 82 -14.08 -13.59 -28.06
CA TYR A 82 -13.01 -14.03 -27.15
C TYR A 82 -13.50 -14.47 -25.79
N ALA A 83 -14.82 -14.51 -25.55
CA ALA A 83 -15.36 -14.85 -24.23
C ALA A 83 -14.88 -16.22 -23.74
N GLN A 84 -14.78 -17.24 -24.62
CA GLN A 84 -14.23 -18.55 -24.26
C GLN A 84 -12.74 -18.57 -23.95
N LYS A 85 -11.96 -17.57 -24.44
CA LYS A 85 -10.54 -17.41 -24.06
C LYS A 85 -10.40 -16.77 -22.70
N VAL A 86 -11.34 -15.91 -22.32
CA VAL A 86 -11.37 -15.24 -21.01
C VAL A 86 -11.95 -16.18 -19.96
N TRP A 87 -13.05 -16.85 -20.28
CA TRP A 87 -13.74 -17.83 -19.42
C TRP A 87 -13.88 -19.15 -20.18
N SER A 88 -13.11 -20.15 -19.79
CA SER A 88 -13.04 -21.46 -20.48
C SER A 88 -14.38 -22.20 -20.53
N ASP A 89 -15.27 -21.93 -19.57
CA ASP A 89 -16.61 -22.53 -19.42
C ASP A 89 -17.76 -21.64 -19.92
N ALA A 90 -17.42 -20.56 -20.63
CA ALA A 90 -18.41 -19.63 -21.14
C ALA A 90 -19.37 -20.30 -22.12
N ARG A 91 -20.66 -20.16 -21.86
CA ARG A 91 -21.75 -20.57 -22.76
C ARG A 91 -21.97 -19.48 -23.80
N VAL A 92 -21.25 -19.58 -24.91
CA VAL A 92 -21.30 -18.59 -26.00
C VAL A 92 -22.38 -19.01 -27.03
N THR A 93 -23.31 -18.11 -27.32
CA THR A 93 -24.29 -18.30 -28.38
C THR A 93 -23.62 -18.08 -29.75
N LYS A 94 -24.23 -18.54 -30.87
CA LYS A 94 -23.69 -18.35 -32.20
C LYS A 94 -23.54 -16.86 -32.54
N GLU A 95 -24.49 -16.03 -32.12
CA GLU A 95 -24.47 -14.57 -32.32
C GLU A 95 -23.32 -13.91 -31.58
N MET A 96 -23.01 -14.37 -30.35
CA MET A 96 -21.86 -13.90 -29.57
C MET A 96 -20.52 -14.34 -30.20
N ALA A 97 -20.45 -15.53 -30.78
CA ALA A 97 -19.24 -16.06 -31.41
C ALA A 97 -18.81 -15.28 -32.66
N GLU A 98 -19.74 -14.62 -33.30
CA GLU A 98 -19.54 -13.84 -34.55
C GLU A 98 -19.44 -12.32 -34.29
N ASP A 99 -19.71 -11.87 -33.07
CA ASP A 99 -19.69 -10.44 -32.73
C ASP A 99 -18.28 -9.97 -32.38
N GLU A 100 -17.72 -9.13 -33.23
CA GLU A 100 -16.39 -8.52 -33.07
C GLU A 100 -16.43 -7.18 -32.30
N ASN A 101 -17.63 -6.65 -31.99
CA ASN A 101 -17.75 -5.40 -31.27
C ASN A 101 -17.63 -5.65 -29.76
N GLU A 102 -16.98 -4.71 -29.06
CA GLU A 102 -16.93 -4.73 -27.60
C GLU A 102 -18.34 -4.67 -27.02
N GLN A 103 -18.62 -5.59 -26.09
CA GLN A 103 -19.84 -5.63 -25.30
C GLN A 103 -19.53 -5.56 -23.82
N GLU A 104 -20.46 -4.98 -23.09
CA GLU A 104 -20.37 -4.87 -21.64
C GLU A 104 -20.79 -6.18 -20.98
N PHE A 105 -19.88 -6.73 -20.20
CA PHE A 105 -20.11 -7.89 -19.32
C PHE A 105 -20.05 -7.45 -17.87
N ILE A 106 -20.85 -8.12 -17.05
CA ILE A 106 -20.89 -7.92 -15.61
C ILE A 106 -20.49 -9.24 -14.96
N GLU A 107 -19.33 -9.24 -14.30
CA GLU A 107 -18.93 -10.31 -13.39
C GLU A 107 -19.54 -10.00 -12.02
N ALA A 108 -20.19 -10.97 -11.40
CA ALA A 108 -20.80 -10.82 -10.08
C ALA A 108 -20.36 -11.97 -9.18
N VAL A 109 -19.90 -11.63 -7.98
CA VAL A 109 -19.63 -12.61 -6.91
C VAL A 109 -20.55 -12.32 -5.76
N ILE A 110 -21.36 -13.29 -5.39
CA ILE A 110 -22.40 -13.18 -4.37
C ILE A 110 -22.18 -14.26 -3.32
N GLN A 111 -22.14 -13.86 -2.05
CA GLN A 111 -22.03 -14.80 -0.95
C GLN A 111 -23.39 -15.42 -0.64
N GLU A 112 -23.50 -16.75 -0.79
CA GLU A 112 -24.65 -17.52 -0.39
C GLU A 112 -24.25 -18.52 0.72
N LYS A 113 -24.67 -18.25 1.95
CA LYS A 113 -24.27 -19.06 3.13
C LYS A 113 -22.72 -19.13 3.26
N ASN A 114 -22.13 -20.33 3.03
CA ASN A 114 -20.70 -20.58 3.15
C ASN A 114 -19.98 -20.76 1.80
N VAL A 115 -20.65 -20.45 0.68
CA VAL A 115 -20.09 -20.57 -0.66
C VAL A 115 -20.25 -19.26 -1.40
N TRP A 116 -19.38 -19.06 -2.38
CA TRP A 116 -19.40 -17.90 -3.26
C TRP A 116 -19.90 -18.32 -4.63
N LYS A 117 -20.92 -17.65 -5.12
CA LYS A 117 -21.42 -17.85 -6.48
C LYS A 117 -20.84 -16.79 -7.39
N TYR A 118 -20.17 -17.24 -8.43
CA TYR A 118 -19.58 -16.40 -9.47
C TYR A 118 -20.41 -16.48 -10.74
N TYR A 119 -20.90 -15.35 -11.21
CA TYR A 119 -21.68 -15.21 -12.41
C TYR A 119 -21.01 -14.24 -13.38
N VAL A 120 -21.10 -14.54 -14.69
CA VAL A 120 -20.80 -13.59 -15.75
C VAL A 120 -22.04 -13.42 -16.61
N CYS A 121 -22.51 -12.18 -16.73
CA CYS A 121 -23.72 -11.85 -17.45
C CYS A 121 -23.39 -10.92 -18.64
N SER A 122 -23.93 -11.23 -19.82
CA SER A 122 -23.95 -10.28 -20.93
C SER A 122 -25.06 -9.24 -20.69
N ARG A 123 -24.70 -7.96 -20.75
CA ARG A 123 -25.68 -6.88 -20.58
C ARG A 123 -26.62 -6.78 -21.79
N LYS A 124 -26.11 -7.03 -22.99
CA LYS A 124 -26.87 -6.95 -24.24
C LYS A 124 -27.95 -8.04 -24.29
N ASP A 125 -27.56 -9.29 -24.03
CA ASP A 125 -28.46 -10.44 -24.16
C ASP A 125 -29.20 -10.76 -22.86
N LYS A 126 -28.84 -10.09 -21.74
CA LYS A 126 -29.36 -10.35 -20.39
C LYS A 126 -29.33 -11.84 -20.02
N SER A 127 -28.28 -12.52 -20.48
CA SER A 127 -28.08 -13.96 -20.26
C SER A 127 -26.88 -14.19 -19.35
N VAL A 128 -26.95 -15.28 -18.59
CA VAL A 128 -25.81 -15.77 -17.79
C VAL A 128 -24.93 -16.61 -18.70
N VAL A 129 -23.70 -16.14 -18.89
CA VAL A 129 -22.68 -16.77 -19.73
C VAL A 129 -21.85 -17.77 -18.96
N VAL A 130 -21.54 -17.44 -17.68
CA VAL A 130 -20.78 -18.30 -16.78
C VAL A 130 -21.50 -18.39 -15.44
N GLU A 131 -21.53 -19.56 -14.87
CA GLU A 131 -22.00 -19.82 -13.49
C GLU A 131 -21.07 -20.83 -12.82
N ARG A 132 -20.45 -20.42 -11.71
CA ARG A 132 -19.54 -21.25 -10.91
C ARG A 132 -19.89 -21.14 -9.44
N THR A 133 -19.64 -22.19 -8.69
CA THR A 133 -19.66 -22.17 -7.23
C THR A 133 -18.24 -22.32 -6.72
N LEU A 134 -17.77 -21.33 -5.96
CA LEU A 134 -16.41 -21.25 -5.45
C LEU A 134 -16.41 -21.43 -3.92
N ARG A 135 -15.33 -22.01 -3.40
CA ARG A 135 -15.09 -22.13 -1.95
C ARG A 135 -14.51 -20.85 -1.35
N TYR A 136 -14.11 -19.90 -2.18
CA TYR A 136 -13.44 -18.64 -1.83
C TYR A 136 -13.98 -17.47 -2.65
N ASN A 137 -13.76 -16.25 -2.17
CA ASN A 137 -14.03 -15.04 -2.93
C ASN A 137 -12.82 -14.74 -3.84
N PRO A 138 -12.97 -14.72 -5.16
CA PRO A 138 -11.88 -14.41 -6.06
C PRO A 138 -11.49 -12.91 -6.05
N PHE A 139 -12.36 -12.01 -5.56
CA PHE A 139 -12.08 -10.59 -5.47
C PHE A 139 -11.56 -10.24 -4.07
N ILE A 140 -10.32 -9.83 -3.98
CA ILE A 140 -9.68 -9.32 -2.77
C ILE A 140 -9.74 -7.79 -2.84
N VAL A 141 -10.68 -7.20 -2.09
CA VAL A 141 -10.88 -5.75 -2.04
C VAL A 141 -10.20 -5.21 -0.80
N PHE A 142 -9.33 -4.25 -0.97
CA PHE A 142 -8.59 -3.62 0.11
C PHE A 142 -8.55 -2.10 -0.03
N ARG A 143 -8.48 -1.41 1.12
CA ARG A 143 -8.67 0.03 1.21
C ARG A 143 -7.58 0.65 2.06
N TRP A 144 -7.19 1.88 1.70
CA TRP A 144 -6.21 2.64 2.49
C TRP A 144 -6.81 3.10 3.83
N SER A 145 -7.88 3.86 3.79
CA SER A 145 -8.61 4.34 4.96
C SER A 145 -10.10 4.37 4.66
N VAL A 146 -10.95 4.17 5.66
CA VAL A 146 -12.41 4.17 5.49
C VAL A 146 -13.05 5.00 6.59
N MET A 147 -13.94 5.88 6.21
CA MET A 147 -14.79 6.58 7.16
C MET A 147 -16.02 5.74 7.53
N PRO A 148 -16.51 5.83 8.76
CA PRO A 148 -17.73 5.13 9.15
C PRO A 148 -18.89 5.43 8.19
N GLY A 149 -19.55 4.38 7.71
CA GLY A 149 -20.67 4.48 6.77
C GLY A 149 -20.29 4.48 5.29
N GLU A 150 -19.00 4.63 4.94
CA GLU A 150 -18.56 4.56 3.54
C GLU A 150 -18.26 3.11 3.12
N VAL A 151 -18.51 2.83 1.85
CA VAL A 151 -18.22 1.53 1.22
C VAL A 151 -16.81 1.53 0.67
N TYR A 152 -16.46 2.58 -0.06
CA TYR A 152 -15.14 2.75 -0.65
C TYR A 152 -14.18 3.46 0.32
N GLY A 153 -12.91 3.19 0.17
CA GLY A 153 -11.85 3.83 0.94
C GLY A 153 -11.48 5.21 0.42
N ARG A 154 -10.75 5.95 1.25
CA ARG A 154 -10.10 7.22 0.88
C ARG A 154 -8.60 7.06 0.99
N GLY A 155 -7.90 7.37 -0.07
CA GLY A 155 -6.45 7.30 -0.15
C GLY A 155 -5.77 8.66 0.01
N PRO A 156 -4.44 8.68 0.12
CA PRO A 156 -3.67 9.91 0.28
C PRO A 156 -3.88 10.90 -0.88
N VAL A 157 -4.10 10.42 -2.10
CA VAL A 157 -4.39 11.29 -3.27
C VAL A 157 -5.66 12.10 -3.07
N LEU A 158 -6.72 11.50 -2.50
CA LEU A 158 -7.97 12.23 -2.23
C LEU A 158 -7.78 13.30 -1.16
N PHE A 159 -6.94 13.05 -0.15
CA PHE A 159 -6.62 14.04 0.88
C PHE A 159 -5.75 15.17 0.33
N ALA A 160 -4.81 14.87 -0.57
CA ALA A 160 -3.94 15.86 -1.19
C ALA A 160 -4.61 16.65 -2.33
N LEU A 161 -5.77 16.19 -2.83
CA LEU A 161 -6.44 16.79 -4.00
C LEU A 161 -6.79 18.29 -3.86
N PRO A 162 -7.29 18.79 -2.70
CA PRO A 162 -7.55 20.22 -2.52
C PRO A 162 -6.27 21.05 -2.64
N ASP A 163 -5.19 20.61 -2.01
CA ASP A 163 -3.89 21.31 -2.04
C ASP A 163 -3.29 21.27 -3.44
N ALA A 164 -3.40 20.15 -4.15
CA ALA A 164 -2.96 20.02 -5.53
C ALA A 164 -3.73 20.95 -6.48
N LYS A 165 -5.07 21.10 -6.30
CA LYS A 165 -5.87 22.05 -7.06
C LYS A 165 -5.47 23.50 -6.76
N SER A 166 -5.24 23.83 -5.49
CA SER A 166 -4.78 25.15 -5.05
C SER A 166 -3.41 25.48 -5.64
N LEU A 167 -2.47 24.51 -5.59
CA LEU A 167 -1.14 24.63 -6.16
C LEU A 167 -1.19 24.88 -7.67
N ASN A 168 -1.98 24.10 -8.41
CA ASN A 168 -2.15 24.28 -9.85
C ASN A 168 -2.74 25.65 -10.18
N LYS A 169 -3.74 26.11 -9.42
CA LYS A 169 -4.36 27.42 -9.63
C LYS A 169 -3.40 28.56 -9.32
N THR A 170 -2.65 28.47 -8.24
CA THR A 170 -1.60 29.45 -7.87
C THR A 170 -0.54 29.51 -8.95
N LYS A 171 -0.06 28.37 -9.44
CA LYS A 171 0.92 28.30 -10.53
C LYS A 171 0.39 28.92 -11.82
N GLU A 172 -0.89 28.67 -12.17
CA GLU A 172 -1.54 29.30 -13.32
C GLU A 172 -1.56 30.83 -13.19
N LEU A 173 -1.92 31.36 -12.02
CA LEU A 173 -1.96 32.79 -11.75
C LEU A 173 -0.57 33.41 -11.82
N ILE A 174 0.45 32.75 -11.25
CA ILE A 174 1.83 33.21 -11.34
C ILE A 174 2.30 33.27 -12.80
N LEU A 175 2.02 32.23 -13.60
CA LEU A 175 2.39 32.20 -15.01
C LEU A 175 1.66 33.26 -15.83
N LYS A 176 0.39 33.53 -15.55
CA LYS A 176 -0.36 34.64 -16.17
C LYS A 176 0.24 35.98 -15.80
N ASN A 177 0.55 36.21 -14.52
CA ASN A 177 1.20 37.45 -14.07
C ASN A 177 2.61 37.61 -14.67
N ALA A 178 3.40 36.53 -14.76
CA ALA A 178 4.69 36.54 -15.42
C ALA A 178 4.56 36.87 -16.91
N SER A 179 3.57 36.31 -17.61
CA SER A 179 3.29 36.64 -18.99
C SER A 179 2.90 38.11 -19.16
N MET A 180 2.07 38.66 -18.26
CA MET A 180 1.73 40.10 -18.27
C MET A 180 2.94 40.98 -17.96
N ALA A 181 3.81 40.56 -17.03
CA ALA A 181 5.05 41.30 -16.71
C ALA A 181 6.02 41.34 -17.88
N VAL A 182 6.13 40.24 -18.65
CA VAL A 182 7.01 40.14 -19.85
C VAL A 182 6.42 40.90 -21.06
N SER A 183 5.12 40.73 -21.32
CA SER A 183 4.46 41.40 -22.47
C SER A 183 4.14 42.87 -22.20
N GLY A 184 4.08 43.29 -20.92
CA GLY A 184 3.62 44.59 -20.49
C GLY A 184 2.10 44.77 -20.65
N ALA A 185 1.45 45.33 -19.67
CA ALA A 185 0.13 45.92 -19.82
C ALA A 185 0.29 47.44 -19.83
N TRP A 186 -0.46 48.10 -20.68
CA TRP A 186 -0.35 49.53 -20.86
C TRP A 186 -1.68 50.19 -20.65
N THR A 187 -1.70 51.31 -19.94
CA THR A 187 -2.87 52.14 -19.83
C THR A 187 -2.78 53.27 -20.84
N CYS A 188 -3.85 53.51 -21.56
CA CYS A 188 -3.96 54.60 -22.51
C CYS A 188 -5.07 55.54 -22.07
N GLU A 189 -4.80 56.86 -22.12
CA GLU A 189 -5.83 57.85 -21.87
C GLU A 189 -6.72 57.97 -23.12
N ASP A 190 -8.02 57.97 -22.94
CA ASP A 190 -9.01 58.14 -24.03
C ASP A 190 -9.01 59.61 -24.45
N ASP A 191 -8.16 59.96 -25.42
CA ASP A 191 -8.06 61.30 -25.97
C ASP A 191 -8.80 61.46 -27.32
N GLY A 192 -9.57 60.44 -27.72
CA GLY A 192 -10.28 60.38 -28.98
C GLY A 192 -9.37 60.18 -30.22
N VAL A 193 -8.05 60.10 -30.08
CA VAL A 193 -7.06 59.90 -31.14
C VAL A 193 -6.56 58.45 -31.18
N THR A 194 -6.40 57.85 -30.00
CA THR A 194 -5.91 56.48 -29.88
C THR A 194 -7.06 55.53 -29.66
N ASN A 195 -7.39 54.71 -30.69
CA ASN A 195 -8.41 53.66 -30.53
C ASN A 195 -7.82 52.43 -29.83
N PRO A 196 -8.27 52.10 -28.61
CA PRO A 196 -7.73 50.96 -27.84
C PRO A 196 -7.88 49.60 -28.57
N GLU A 197 -8.88 49.45 -29.44
CA GLU A 197 -9.11 48.22 -30.17
C GLU A 197 -8.07 47.94 -31.25
N ASN A 198 -7.35 48.97 -31.72
CA ASN A 198 -6.32 48.85 -32.75
C ASN A 198 -4.90 48.79 -32.21
N VAL A 199 -4.72 49.00 -30.90
CA VAL A 199 -3.38 48.94 -30.25
C VAL A 199 -3.00 47.51 -29.97
N ARG A 200 -2.15 46.94 -30.81
CA ARG A 200 -1.50 45.63 -30.59
C ARG A 200 -0.16 45.82 -29.92
N ILE A 201 -0.06 45.37 -28.66
CA ILE A 201 1.21 45.39 -27.93
C ILE A 201 2.02 44.16 -28.37
N GLN A 202 3.02 44.41 -29.21
CA GLN A 202 3.97 43.37 -29.67
C GLN A 202 5.41 43.91 -29.48
N PRO A 203 6.40 43.03 -29.26
CA PRO A 203 7.80 43.44 -29.19
C PRO A 203 8.19 44.24 -30.45
N GLY A 204 8.69 45.47 -30.28
CA GLY A 204 9.05 46.36 -31.37
C GLY A 204 7.91 47.14 -32.03
N ALA A 205 6.69 47.09 -31.49
CA ALA A 205 5.57 47.89 -32.01
C ALA A 205 5.81 49.40 -31.68
N ILE A 206 5.67 50.26 -32.69
CA ILE A 206 5.67 51.71 -32.55
C ILE A 206 4.21 52.16 -32.36
N ILE A 207 3.89 52.64 -31.16
CA ILE A 207 2.53 53.09 -30.82
C ILE A 207 2.55 54.63 -30.89
N GLN A 208 1.70 55.21 -31.75
CA GLN A 208 1.54 56.65 -31.82
C GLN A 208 0.84 57.19 -30.57
N VAL A 209 1.45 58.13 -29.92
CA VAL A 209 0.96 58.76 -28.69
C VAL A 209 0.66 60.22 -28.97
N SER A 210 -0.51 60.69 -28.67
CA SER A 210 -0.84 62.13 -28.80
C SER A 210 -0.23 62.90 -27.62
N SER A 211 0.56 63.91 -27.91
CA SER A 211 1.10 64.86 -26.93
C SER A 211 0.19 66.07 -26.90
N ASN A 212 -0.79 66.10 -26.03
CA ASN A 212 -1.52 67.33 -25.78
C ASN A 212 -0.67 68.30 -24.96
N GLY A 213 -0.14 69.30 -25.62
CA GLY A 213 0.86 70.27 -25.25
C GLY A 213 0.66 71.07 -23.95
N GLY A 214 0.88 70.44 -22.84
CA GLY A 214 0.97 71.04 -21.53
C GLY A 214 2.17 70.46 -20.76
N SER A 215 3.05 71.34 -20.32
CA SER A 215 4.37 71.01 -19.77
C SER A 215 4.41 70.19 -18.47
N ASN A 216 3.32 69.60 -18.04
CA ASN A 216 3.23 68.82 -16.80
C ASN A 216 2.23 67.68 -16.84
N ARG A 217 1.94 67.08 -18.00
CA ARG A 217 1.06 65.91 -18.13
C ARG A 217 1.85 64.63 -18.27
N ALA A 218 1.40 63.62 -17.53
CA ALA A 218 1.90 62.25 -17.67
C ALA A 218 1.78 61.76 -19.12
N PRO A 219 2.66 60.90 -19.62
CA PRO A 219 2.56 60.35 -20.97
C PRO A 219 1.24 59.62 -21.15
N THR A 220 0.60 59.79 -22.31
CA THR A 220 -0.69 59.23 -22.67
C THR A 220 -0.70 57.70 -22.58
N LEU A 221 0.45 57.08 -22.71
CA LEU A 221 0.68 55.64 -22.56
C LEU A 221 1.58 55.39 -21.35
N GLN A 222 1.06 54.69 -20.35
CA GLN A 222 1.86 54.32 -19.17
C GLN A 222 1.85 52.80 -19.02
N ALA A 223 3.04 52.26 -18.69
CA ALA A 223 3.13 50.88 -18.32
C ALA A 223 2.38 50.61 -17.01
N LEU A 224 1.42 49.72 -17.04
CA LEU A 224 0.76 49.24 -15.84
C LEU A 224 1.72 48.28 -15.12
N THR A 225 2.32 48.78 -14.05
CA THR A 225 3.15 47.94 -13.18
C THR A 225 2.23 46.94 -12.48
N SER A 226 2.31 45.68 -12.84
CA SER A 226 1.62 44.66 -12.09
C SER A 226 2.25 44.60 -10.69
N GLY A 227 1.45 44.85 -9.63
CA GLY A 227 1.88 44.72 -8.25
C GLY A 227 2.10 43.25 -7.81
N ALA A 228 2.38 42.36 -8.73
CA ALA A 228 2.55 40.95 -8.50
C ALA A 228 3.78 40.69 -7.62
N ARG A 229 3.56 40.14 -6.44
CA ARG A 229 4.61 39.71 -5.51
C ARG A 229 4.91 38.24 -5.75
N PHE A 230 5.90 37.96 -6.61
CA PHE A 230 6.31 36.61 -6.95
C PHE A 230 6.92 35.86 -5.77
N ASP A 231 7.59 36.58 -4.85
CA ASP A 231 8.16 36.06 -3.61
C ASP A 231 7.10 35.39 -2.72
N VAL A 232 5.93 36.02 -2.57
CA VAL A 232 4.82 35.44 -1.83
C VAL A 232 4.24 34.23 -2.57
N GLY A 233 4.17 34.29 -3.90
CA GLY A 233 3.74 33.17 -4.72
C GLY A 233 4.61 31.93 -4.56
N ASP A 234 5.93 32.10 -4.58
CA ASP A 234 6.88 30.99 -4.39
C ASP A 234 6.83 30.40 -2.98
N MET A 235 6.64 31.23 -1.95
CA MET A 235 6.45 30.78 -0.57
C MET A 235 5.21 29.88 -0.45
N VAL A 236 4.06 30.32 -1.00
CA VAL A 236 2.81 29.54 -1.00
C VAL A 236 2.96 28.24 -1.79
N LEU A 237 3.62 28.27 -2.96
CA LEU A 237 3.88 27.06 -3.74
C LEU A 237 4.76 26.06 -2.99
N SER A 238 5.77 26.56 -2.27
CA SER A 238 6.67 25.72 -1.46
C SER A 238 5.91 25.04 -0.31
N ASP A 239 5.08 25.81 0.40
CA ASP A 239 4.25 25.30 1.49
C ASP A 239 3.25 24.23 1.02
N LEU A 240 2.54 24.49 -0.08
CA LEU A 240 1.61 23.52 -0.67
C LEU A 240 2.33 22.25 -1.16
N ARG A 241 3.53 22.36 -1.75
CA ARG A 241 4.32 21.18 -2.13
C ARG A 241 4.74 20.36 -0.94
N GLN A 242 5.16 21.02 0.14
CA GLN A 242 5.49 20.35 1.39
C GLN A 242 4.29 19.64 2.00
N SER A 243 3.13 20.30 2.04
CA SER A 243 1.86 19.70 2.52
C SER A 243 1.50 18.44 1.71
N ILE A 244 1.51 18.54 0.37
CA ILE A 244 1.24 17.39 -0.52
C ILE A 244 2.26 16.27 -0.28
N SER A 245 3.55 16.59 -0.16
CA SER A 245 4.61 15.61 0.08
C SER A 245 4.41 14.86 1.39
N ASN A 246 4.00 15.57 2.45
CA ASN A 246 3.72 14.97 3.75
C ASN A 246 2.49 14.05 3.68
N ILE A 247 1.38 14.51 3.06
CA ILE A 247 0.15 13.72 2.89
C ILE A 247 0.42 12.45 2.08
N MET A 248 1.29 12.54 1.07
CA MET A 248 1.65 11.41 0.19
C MET A 248 2.75 10.51 0.76
N PHE A 249 3.25 10.77 1.97
CA PHE A 249 4.36 10.04 2.59
C PHE A 249 5.62 10.00 1.73
N ALA A 250 5.84 11.01 0.87
CA ALA A 250 6.91 11.01 -0.10
C ALA A 250 8.31 11.24 0.51
N ASN A 251 8.40 11.87 1.67
CA ASN A 251 9.65 12.21 2.35
C ASN A 251 9.64 11.86 3.84
N PRO A 252 9.58 10.58 4.22
CA PRO A 252 9.47 10.19 5.62
C PRO A 252 10.67 10.58 6.47
N LEU A 253 11.86 10.69 5.86
CA LEU A 253 13.11 11.04 6.54
C LEU A 253 13.52 12.52 6.36
N GLY A 254 12.72 13.30 5.61
CA GLY A 254 13.01 14.69 5.23
C GLY A 254 14.05 14.83 4.09
N PRO A 255 14.30 16.06 3.62
CA PRO A 255 15.22 16.28 2.50
C PRO A 255 16.64 15.84 2.80
N VAL A 256 17.32 15.27 1.80
CA VAL A 256 18.70 14.75 1.90
C VAL A 256 19.72 15.86 2.19
N ASP A 257 19.43 17.11 1.81
CA ASP A 257 20.33 18.28 1.95
C ASP A 257 20.35 18.89 3.37
N GLN A 258 19.70 18.27 4.35
CA GLN A 258 19.78 18.75 5.73
C GLN A 258 21.07 18.26 6.41
N PRO A 259 21.60 19.01 7.40
CA PRO A 259 22.81 18.62 8.11
C PRO A 259 22.67 17.21 8.71
N VAL A 260 23.80 16.50 8.79
CA VAL A 260 23.90 15.10 9.24
C VAL A 260 23.08 14.91 10.52
N LYS A 261 22.07 14.05 10.43
CA LYS A 261 21.18 13.71 11.55
C LYS A 261 21.85 12.67 12.44
N THR A 262 21.60 12.74 13.73
CA THR A 262 22.08 11.72 14.65
C THR A 262 21.31 10.41 14.44
N ALA A 263 21.93 9.27 14.74
CA ALA A 263 21.26 7.96 14.67
C ALA A 263 19.93 7.95 15.45
N THR A 264 19.90 8.55 16.61
CA THR A 264 18.69 8.68 17.46
C THR A 264 17.59 9.50 16.80
N GLU A 265 17.93 10.54 16.03
CA GLU A 265 16.94 11.34 15.30
C GLU A 265 16.34 10.53 14.14
N ILE A 266 17.16 9.74 13.46
CA ILE A 266 16.69 8.85 12.38
C ILE A 266 15.75 7.78 12.95
N GLU A 267 16.09 7.14 14.07
CA GLU A 267 15.24 6.17 14.76
C GLU A 267 13.90 6.79 15.19
N TYR A 268 13.93 7.99 15.76
CA TYR A 268 12.70 8.70 16.15
C TYR A 268 11.79 9.00 14.97
N ARG A 269 12.35 9.44 13.84
CA ARG A 269 11.59 9.72 12.61
C ARG A 269 11.04 8.45 11.98
N GLN A 270 11.81 7.36 11.97
CA GLN A 270 11.33 6.06 11.52
C GLN A 270 10.15 5.59 12.36
N LYS A 271 10.22 5.77 13.69
CA LYS A 271 9.13 5.43 14.60
C LYS A 271 7.89 6.28 14.30
N GLN A 272 8.04 7.60 14.20
CA GLN A 272 6.93 8.49 13.87
C GLN A 272 6.27 8.10 12.55
N TYR A 273 7.05 7.80 11.53
CA TYR A 273 6.55 7.32 10.24
C TYR A 273 5.81 5.99 10.37
N ALA A 274 6.35 5.05 11.14
CA ALA A 274 5.71 3.76 11.39
C ALA A 274 4.36 3.92 12.12
N ASP A 275 4.27 4.85 13.07
CA ASP A 275 3.02 5.16 13.78
C ASP A 275 1.98 5.80 12.84
N GLU A 276 2.39 6.72 11.96
CA GLU A 276 1.51 7.35 10.97
C GLU A 276 0.96 6.36 9.93
N VAL A 277 1.78 5.41 9.48
CA VAL A 277 1.39 4.39 8.48
C VAL A 277 0.73 3.18 9.14
N GLY A 278 0.83 3.03 10.45
CA GLY A 278 0.41 1.82 11.18
C GLY A 278 -1.08 1.49 11.01
N ALA A 279 -1.97 2.48 11.03
CA ALA A 279 -3.41 2.25 10.88
C ALA A 279 -3.81 1.79 9.46
N PRO A 280 -3.36 2.42 8.36
CA PRO A 280 -3.52 1.90 7.02
C PRO A 280 -2.92 0.51 6.84
N PHE A 281 -1.72 0.26 7.40
CA PHE A 281 -1.05 -1.02 7.31
C PHE A 281 -1.85 -2.17 7.97
N GLY A 282 -2.37 -1.98 9.19
CA GLY A 282 -3.20 -2.97 9.86
C GLY A 282 -4.48 -3.29 9.08
N ARG A 283 -5.01 -2.32 8.33
CA ARG A 283 -6.13 -2.56 7.42
C ARG A 283 -5.71 -3.40 6.22
N LEU A 284 -4.58 -3.09 5.58
CA LEU A 284 -4.04 -3.88 4.47
C LEU A 284 -3.72 -5.32 4.90
N GLU A 285 -3.21 -5.52 6.10
CA GLU A 285 -3.04 -6.85 6.67
C GLU A 285 -4.37 -7.62 6.71
N THR A 286 -5.43 -6.96 7.17
CA THR A 286 -6.73 -7.59 7.32
C THR A 286 -7.48 -7.76 5.99
N GLU A 287 -7.43 -6.77 5.08
CA GLU A 287 -8.22 -6.74 3.86
C GLU A 287 -7.48 -7.30 2.63
N LEU A 288 -6.13 -7.29 2.62
CA LEU A 288 -5.32 -7.83 1.51
C LEU A 288 -4.62 -9.14 1.92
N ILE A 289 -3.76 -9.09 2.95
CA ILE A 289 -2.84 -10.20 3.22
C ILE A 289 -3.61 -11.44 3.73
N LYS A 290 -4.49 -11.28 4.71
CA LYS A 290 -5.29 -12.41 5.22
C LYS A 290 -6.15 -13.08 4.15
N PRO A 291 -6.97 -12.37 3.36
CA PRO A 291 -7.73 -12.97 2.28
C PRO A 291 -6.84 -13.61 1.20
N LEU A 292 -5.70 -12.99 0.86
CA LEU A 292 -4.74 -13.53 -0.10
C LEU A 292 -4.22 -14.90 0.32
N VAL A 293 -3.78 -15.02 1.58
CA VAL A 293 -3.27 -16.29 2.11
C VAL A 293 -4.40 -17.32 2.20
N GLN A 294 -5.57 -16.94 2.73
CA GLN A 294 -6.71 -17.86 2.84
C GLN A 294 -7.15 -18.40 1.48
N THR A 295 -7.31 -17.53 0.50
CA THR A 295 -7.66 -17.91 -0.87
C THR A 295 -6.59 -18.79 -1.49
N GLY A 296 -5.31 -18.43 -1.31
CA GLY A 296 -4.20 -19.20 -1.86
C GLY A 296 -4.09 -20.61 -1.27
N LEU A 297 -4.31 -20.76 0.03
CA LEU A 297 -4.34 -22.09 0.66
C LEU A 297 -5.49 -22.94 0.11
N ILE A 298 -6.70 -22.36 -0.06
CA ILE A 298 -7.84 -23.09 -0.63
C ILE A 298 -7.56 -23.51 -2.07
N ILE A 299 -6.90 -22.68 -2.88
CA ILE A 299 -6.53 -23.03 -4.26
C ILE A 299 -5.48 -24.16 -4.27
N LEU A 300 -4.45 -24.09 -3.42
CA LEU A 300 -3.42 -25.12 -3.33
C LEU A 300 -3.97 -26.47 -2.86
N ASP A 301 -4.92 -26.46 -1.93
CA ASP A 301 -5.70 -27.63 -1.48
C ASP A 301 -6.49 -28.22 -2.65
N GLY A 302 -7.21 -27.37 -3.40
CA GLY A 302 -7.97 -27.79 -4.57
C GLY A 302 -7.11 -28.40 -5.68
N LEU A 303 -5.87 -27.98 -5.80
CA LEU A 303 -4.88 -28.53 -6.75
C LEU A 303 -4.13 -29.76 -6.20
N GLY A 304 -4.39 -30.18 -4.95
CA GLY A 304 -3.77 -31.32 -4.30
C GLY A 304 -2.27 -31.12 -3.98
N LYS A 305 -1.80 -29.86 -3.90
CA LYS A 305 -0.42 -29.54 -3.52
C LYS A 305 -0.19 -29.51 -2.02
N ILE A 306 -1.22 -29.24 -1.26
CA ILE A 306 -1.26 -29.26 0.20
C ILE A 306 -2.56 -29.95 0.64
N ASP A 307 -2.56 -30.52 1.84
CA ASP A 307 -3.76 -31.06 2.47
C ASP A 307 -4.09 -30.22 3.70
N ILE A 308 -5.21 -29.47 3.65
CA ILE A 308 -5.64 -28.62 4.76
C ILE A 308 -6.35 -29.44 5.85
N SER A 309 -6.80 -30.67 5.56
CA SER A 309 -7.51 -31.51 6.53
C SER A 309 -6.64 -31.88 7.74
N ASP A 310 -5.32 -31.93 7.57
CA ASP A 310 -4.34 -32.21 8.63
C ASP A 310 -4.11 -31.02 9.60
N PHE A 311 -4.66 -29.82 9.31
CA PHE A 311 -4.43 -28.60 10.09
C PHE A 311 -5.40 -28.39 11.27
N LYS A 312 -6.26 -29.31 11.55
CA LYS A 312 -7.08 -29.30 12.76
C LYS A 312 -6.27 -29.85 13.95
N VAL A 313 -5.46 -29.04 14.56
CA VAL A 313 -4.88 -29.35 15.85
C VAL A 313 -5.90 -28.96 16.92
N ASN A 314 -6.50 -29.95 17.61
CA ASN A 314 -7.48 -29.78 18.69
C ASN A 314 -8.74 -28.99 18.33
N GLU A 315 -9.29 -29.13 17.12
CA GLU A 315 -10.50 -28.42 16.64
C GLU A 315 -10.35 -26.89 16.53
N GLU A 316 -9.21 -26.32 16.87
CA GLU A 316 -8.92 -24.89 16.68
C GLU A 316 -8.32 -24.65 15.29
N GLN A 317 -8.85 -23.64 14.59
CA GLN A 317 -8.27 -23.17 13.33
C GLN A 317 -6.92 -22.54 13.61
N ILE A 318 -5.90 -22.92 12.86
CA ILE A 318 -4.57 -22.29 12.96
C ILE A 318 -4.72 -20.83 12.54
N ALA A 319 -4.42 -19.93 13.47
CA ALA A 319 -4.33 -18.51 13.18
C ALA A 319 -3.04 -18.26 12.37
N VAL A 320 -3.19 -17.66 11.20
CA VAL A 320 -2.03 -17.19 10.43
C VAL A 320 -1.57 -15.87 11.04
N ASP A 321 -0.40 -15.87 11.65
CA ASP A 321 0.24 -14.67 12.20
C ASP A 321 1.26 -14.13 11.21
N PHE A 322 1.24 -12.81 10.99
CA PHE A 322 2.08 -12.15 10.00
C PHE A 322 3.16 -11.33 10.67
N ALA A 323 4.41 -11.76 10.51
CA ALA A 323 5.58 -10.97 10.90
C ALA A 323 5.93 -9.98 9.78
N SER A 324 5.36 -8.77 9.81
CA SER A 324 5.71 -7.72 8.86
C SER A 324 6.96 -6.94 9.30
N PRO A 325 7.75 -6.35 8.38
CA PRO A 325 8.85 -5.46 8.76
C PRO A 325 8.41 -4.29 9.64
N LEU A 326 7.18 -3.82 9.48
CA LEU A 326 6.61 -2.75 10.30
C LEU A 326 6.27 -3.26 11.71
N SER A 327 5.67 -4.45 11.84
CA SER A 327 5.41 -5.08 13.14
C SER A 327 6.72 -5.46 13.85
N ILE A 328 7.77 -5.85 13.10
CA ILE A 328 9.11 -6.07 13.64
C ILE A 328 9.68 -4.75 14.20
N THR A 329 9.52 -3.64 13.49
CA THR A 329 9.99 -2.33 13.98
C THR A 329 9.24 -1.89 15.24
N GLN A 330 7.94 -2.10 15.33
CA GLN A 330 7.14 -1.86 16.55
C GLN A 330 7.56 -2.80 17.69
N ASN A 331 7.82 -4.06 17.39
CA ASN A 331 8.27 -5.06 18.36
C ASN A 331 9.71 -4.81 18.83
N THR A 332 10.55 -4.11 18.06
CA THR A 332 11.94 -3.79 18.43
C THR A 332 11.99 -2.95 19.72
N GLU A 333 10.99 -2.11 19.96
CA GLU A 333 10.90 -1.35 21.21
C GLU A 333 10.68 -2.26 22.42
N ASP A 334 9.83 -3.28 22.31
CA ASP A 334 9.59 -4.24 23.39
C ASP A 334 10.81 -5.13 23.63
N VAL A 335 11.53 -5.48 22.57
CA VAL A 335 12.81 -6.17 22.64
C VAL A 335 13.85 -5.29 23.35
N ASN A 336 13.96 -4.02 23.01
CA ASN A 336 14.89 -3.09 23.67
C ASN A 336 14.53 -2.84 25.12
N LYS A 337 13.25 -2.78 25.48
CA LYS A 337 12.79 -2.71 26.88
C LYS A 337 13.23 -3.96 27.67
N LEU A 338 13.09 -5.13 27.06
CA LEU A 338 13.47 -6.38 27.69
C LEU A 338 15.00 -6.52 27.83
N ILE A 339 15.78 -6.13 26.83
CA ILE A 339 17.24 -6.09 26.91
C ILE A 339 17.69 -5.14 28.02
N LYS A 340 17.14 -3.92 28.07
CA LYS A 340 17.43 -2.97 29.16
C LYS A 340 17.01 -3.51 30.53
N PHE A 341 15.89 -4.21 30.61
CA PHE A 341 15.46 -4.87 31.84
C PHE A 341 16.45 -5.96 32.27
N MET A 342 16.94 -6.78 31.35
CA MET A 342 17.96 -7.79 31.61
C MET A 342 19.30 -7.16 32.03
N GLU A 343 19.71 -6.06 31.41
CA GLU A 343 20.92 -5.31 31.81
C GLU A 343 20.79 -4.78 33.23
N VAL A 344 19.64 -4.23 33.63
CA VAL A 344 19.37 -3.75 34.98
C VAL A 344 19.41 -4.91 35.97
N ILE A 345 18.79 -6.05 35.68
CA ILE A 345 18.82 -7.24 36.55
C ILE A 345 20.26 -7.73 36.73
N ASN A 346 21.01 -7.86 35.63
CA ASN A 346 22.40 -8.30 35.67
C ASN A 346 23.29 -7.31 36.46
N GLY A 347 23.04 -6.01 36.36
CA GLY A 347 23.78 -4.96 37.07
C GLY A 347 23.48 -4.91 38.55
N VAL A 348 22.22 -5.17 38.95
CA VAL A 348 21.78 -5.07 40.37
C VAL A 348 21.98 -6.39 41.14
N PHE A 349 21.65 -7.52 40.49
CA PHE A 349 21.62 -8.84 41.19
C PHE A 349 22.72 -9.79 40.73
N GLY A 350 23.47 -9.44 39.69
CA GLY A 350 24.52 -10.28 39.12
C GLY A 350 24.00 -11.35 38.11
N PRO A 351 24.87 -11.91 37.26
CA PRO A 351 24.49 -12.79 36.15
C PRO A 351 23.92 -14.14 36.61
N GLN A 352 24.08 -14.51 37.88
CA GLN A 352 23.59 -15.79 38.42
C GLN A 352 22.08 -15.76 38.70
N VAL A 353 21.48 -14.58 38.86
CA VAL A 353 20.06 -14.43 39.24
C VAL A 353 19.15 -14.27 38.03
N ALA A 354 19.68 -13.83 36.90
CA ALA A 354 18.92 -13.65 35.67
C ALA A 354 18.11 -14.89 35.23
N PRO A 355 18.65 -16.13 35.30
CA PRO A 355 17.90 -17.34 34.91
C PRO A 355 16.71 -17.67 35.85
N PHE A 356 16.68 -17.13 37.06
CA PHE A 356 15.56 -17.34 37.97
C PHE A 356 14.44 -16.33 37.82
N ILE A 357 14.72 -15.17 37.23
CA ILE A 357 13.74 -14.09 37.03
C ILE A 357 13.14 -14.15 35.63
N VAL A 358 13.93 -14.50 34.60
CA VAL A 358 13.52 -14.54 33.23
C VAL A 358 13.30 -15.97 32.80
N ASN A 359 12.06 -16.29 32.37
CA ASN A 359 11.74 -17.63 31.88
C ASN A 359 12.47 -17.91 30.55
N MET A 360 12.98 -19.11 30.38
CA MET A 360 13.68 -19.54 29.16
C MET A 360 12.79 -19.48 27.88
N THR A 361 11.48 -19.48 28.04
CA THR A 361 10.51 -19.31 26.92
C THR A 361 10.59 -17.92 26.27
N VAL A 362 11.19 -16.95 26.94
CA VAL A 362 11.37 -15.58 26.41
C VAL A 362 12.36 -15.53 25.24
N ILE A 363 13.31 -16.45 25.15
CA ILE A 363 14.31 -16.47 24.08
C ILE A 363 13.67 -16.76 22.69
N PRO A 364 12.84 -17.80 22.53
CA PRO A 364 12.10 -18.04 21.28
C PRO A 364 11.15 -16.90 20.91
N GLU A 365 10.47 -16.31 21.90
CA GLU A 365 9.58 -15.15 21.67
C GLU A 365 10.36 -13.91 21.20
N LEU A 366 11.52 -13.63 21.80
CA LEU A 366 12.42 -12.56 21.37
C LEU A 366 12.90 -12.78 19.93
N ALA A 367 13.34 -14.00 19.62
CA ALA A 367 13.79 -14.33 18.28
C ALA A 367 12.69 -14.12 17.23
N THR A 368 11.48 -14.57 17.54
CA THR A 368 10.33 -14.36 16.64
C THR A 368 10.03 -12.87 16.47
N LYS A 369 10.05 -12.09 17.54
CA LYS A 369 9.85 -10.62 17.51
C LYS A 369 10.98 -9.89 16.76
N MET A 370 12.18 -10.42 16.74
CA MET A 370 13.33 -9.90 15.98
C MET A 370 13.37 -10.40 14.54
N GLY A 371 12.46 -11.29 14.13
CA GLY A 371 12.46 -11.89 12.79
C GLY A 371 13.57 -12.91 12.58
N ILE A 372 14.13 -13.47 13.65
CA ILE A 372 15.15 -14.52 13.58
C ILE A 372 14.44 -15.86 13.41
N ASP A 373 14.85 -16.63 12.42
CA ASP A 373 14.33 -17.99 12.18
C ASP A 373 14.62 -18.88 13.40
N LEU A 374 13.58 -19.49 13.98
CA LEU A 374 13.68 -20.39 15.14
C LEU A 374 14.54 -21.62 14.86
N LYS A 375 14.77 -21.98 13.58
CA LYS A 375 15.72 -23.05 13.18
C LYS A 375 17.16 -22.77 13.60
N ASN A 376 17.48 -21.47 13.78
CA ASN A 376 18.81 -21.04 14.20
C ASN A 376 18.98 -21.05 15.74
N ILE A 377 17.91 -21.38 16.49
CA ILE A 377 17.91 -21.39 17.95
C ILE A 377 17.73 -22.82 18.43
N ARG A 378 18.58 -23.23 19.34
CA ARG A 378 18.50 -24.57 19.94
C ARG A 378 17.23 -24.68 20.81
N SER A 379 16.59 -25.83 20.77
CA SER A 379 15.43 -26.10 21.62
C SER A 379 15.80 -26.09 23.11
N ALA A 380 14.83 -25.80 23.97
CA ALA A 380 15.04 -25.81 25.42
C ALA A 380 15.57 -27.16 25.91
N GLU A 381 15.13 -28.26 25.28
CA GLU A 381 15.58 -29.62 25.57
C GLU A 381 17.05 -29.86 25.20
N GLU A 382 17.50 -29.34 24.07
CA GLU A 382 18.92 -29.43 23.66
C GLU A 382 19.83 -28.61 24.58
N ILE A 383 19.36 -27.43 25.02
CA ILE A 383 20.10 -26.58 25.97
C ILE A 383 20.22 -27.29 27.33
N GLU A 384 19.17 -27.94 27.80
CA GLU A 384 19.16 -28.69 29.06
C GLU A 384 20.10 -29.90 29.00
N GLN A 385 20.07 -30.64 27.88
CA GLN A 385 21.02 -31.76 27.65
C GLN A 385 22.48 -31.27 27.59
N MET A 386 22.73 -30.09 27.01
CA MET A 386 24.10 -29.53 26.98
C MET A 386 24.55 -29.09 28.35
N LYS A 387 23.67 -28.52 29.21
CA LYS A 387 23.95 -28.18 30.58
C LYS A 387 24.32 -29.43 31.38
N GLN A 388 23.51 -30.47 31.29
CA GLN A 388 23.78 -31.75 31.98
C GLN A 388 25.12 -32.38 31.54
N ARG A 389 25.45 -32.33 30.22
CA ARG A 389 26.76 -32.79 29.72
C ARG A 389 27.90 -31.92 30.25
N ALA A 390 27.75 -30.62 30.30
CA ALA A 390 28.76 -29.71 30.82
C ALA A 390 29.01 -29.96 32.30
N GLU A 391 27.95 -30.13 33.11
CA GLU A 391 28.05 -30.48 34.52
C GLU A 391 28.73 -31.83 34.77
N GLN A 392 28.40 -32.84 33.93
CA GLN A 392 29.09 -34.15 33.98
C GLN A 392 30.57 -34.06 33.61
N MET A 393 30.94 -33.23 32.61
CA MET A 393 32.35 -33.00 32.27
C MET A 393 33.12 -32.31 33.42
N ILE A 394 32.51 -31.31 34.05
CA ILE A 394 33.12 -30.63 35.20
C ILE A 394 33.27 -31.57 36.37
N ALA A 395 32.27 -32.39 36.68
CA ALA A 395 32.31 -33.39 37.75
C ALA A 395 33.41 -34.45 37.48
N ASN A 396 33.54 -34.92 36.26
CA ASN A 396 34.58 -35.87 35.85
C ASN A 396 35.99 -35.25 35.92
N GLN A 397 36.14 -33.95 35.56
CA GLN A 397 37.44 -33.27 35.72
C GLN A 397 37.83 -33.06 37.18
N MET A 398 36.83 -32.78 38.04
CA MET A 398 37.11 -32.68 39.49
C MET A 398 37.47 -34.00 40.16
N GLN A 399 36.91 -35.14 39.69
CA GLN A 399 37.28 -36.45 40.16
C GLN A 399 38.66 -36.89 39.65
N GLY A 400 38.99 -36.64 38.37
CA GLY A 400 40.32 -36.99 37.79
C GLY A 400 41.46 -36.14 38.36
N GLY A 401 41.18 -34.97 38.98
CA GLY A 401 42.20 -34.16 39.69
C GLY A 401 42.53 -34.66 41.08
N GLN A 402 41.65 -35.45 41.72
CA GLN A 402 41.92 -36.03 43.03
C GLN A 402 42.76 -37.32 42.95
N ASP A 403 42.66 -38.07 41.86
CA ASP A 403 43.46 -39.29 41.66
C ASP A 403 44.91 -39.02 41.21
N ALA A 404 45.26 -37.77 40.87
CA ALA A 404 46.61 -37.38 40.46
C ALA A 404 47.48 -36.82 41.63
N VAL A 405 46.98 -36.79 42.86
CA VAL A 405 47.66 -36.26 44.06
C VAL A 405 47.83 -37.33 45.16
N GLN A 406 47.66 -38.63 44.82
CA GLN A 406 48.06 -39.72 45.71
C GLN A 406 49.35 -40.39 45.15
#